data_47181e769319eb5d0bbbfa1500172b1e
#
_entry.id   47181e769319eb5d0bbbfa1500172b1e
#
_cell.length_a   1.000
_cell.length_b   1.000
_cell.length_c   1.000
_cell.angle_alpha   90.00
_cell.angle_beta   90.00
_cell.angle_gamma   90.00
#
_symmetry.space_group_name_H-M   'P 1'
#
loop_
_entity.id
_entity.type
_entity.pdbx_description
1 polymer ?
#
loop_
_entity_poly.entity_id
_entity_poly.type
_entity_poly.pdbx_seq_one_letter_code
_entity_poly.pdbx_strand_id
1 'polypeptide(L)'
;MSLSANKVIRRKSAPTPKKLKVVDGAVHIHVGANLNYEASNIGYVMPATDVLNAEFAGIALEELNVAAADNTSDGTYEVLVLPRGAGDEVLMDVHDAITIANEGDPVYVYDDDDVGLSASVTNTTGGLVGIIRQFVSANKAWVQLVQHPTL
;
A
#
# COMPACT_ATOMS: atom_id res chain seq x y z
N MET A 1 12.59 3.63 -1.65
CA MET A 1 12.69 3.86 -3.13
C MET A 1 11.30 3.76 -3.74
N SER A 2 10.92 4.76 -4.50
CA SER A 2 9.59 4.74 -5.11
C SER A 2 9.50 3.72 -6.25
N LEU A 3 8.31 3.20 -6.46
CA LEU A 3 8.04 2.26 -7.54
C LEU A 3 8.15 2.97 -8.90
N SER A 4 8.96 2.44 -9.78
CA SER A 4 9.22 3.02 -11.12
C SER A 4 8.63 2.21 -12.27
N ALA A 5 8.06 1.05 -11.98
CA ALA A 5 7.41 0.17 -12.95
C ALA A 5 6.39 -0.72 -12.26
N ASN A 6 5.50 -1.30 -13.04
CA ASN A 6 4.54 -2.27 -12.53
C ASN A 6 5.25 -3.50 -11.96
N LYS A 7 4.73 -4.04 -10.90
CA LYS A 7 5.23 -5.30 -10.34
C LYS A 7 4.11 -6.35 -10.26
N VAL A 8 4.50 -7.62 -10.24
CA VAL A 8 3.57 -8.74 -10.10
C VAL A 8 3.14 -8.83 -8.64
N ILE A 9 1.83 -8.85 -8.42
CA ILE A 9 1.25 -9.08 -7.10
C ILE A 9 1.05 -10.58 -6.90
N ARG A 10 1.63 -11.12 -5.84
CA ARG A 10 1.48 -12.51 -5.48
C ARG A 10 0.59 -12.63 -4.25
N ARG A 11 -0.47 -13.42 -4.37
CA ARG A 11 -1.50 -13.61 -3.34
C ARG A 11 -1.76 -15.09 -3.17
N LYS A 12 -2.15 -15.49 -1.95
CA LYS A 12 -2.53 -16.88 -1.66
C LYS A 12 -4.01 -17.14 -1.84
N SER A 13 -4.84 -16.11 -1.84
CA SER A 13 -6.28 -16.20 -2.09
C SER A 13 -6.70 -15.13 -3.09
N ALA A 14 -7.98 -15.15 -3.48
CA ALA A 14 -8.55 -14.21 -4.44
C ALA A 14 -9.57 -13.31 -3.74
N PRO A 15 -9.14 -12.26 -3.04
CA PRO A 15 -10.06 -11.35 -2.36
C PRO A 15 -10.88 -10.55 -3.37
N THR A 16 -11.97 -9.95 -2.89
CA THR A 16 -12.81 -9.08 -3.70
C THR A 16 -12.14 -7.72 -3.88
N PRO A 17 -11.78 -7.34 -5.12
CA PRO A 17 -11.22 -6.02 -5.37
C PRO A 17 -12.27 -4.92 -5.22
N LYS A 18 -11.79 -3.70 -5.02
CA LYS A 18 -12.63 -2.52 -4.87
C LYS A 18 -12.08 -1.38 -5.71
N LYS A 19 -12.95 -0.59 -6.33
CA LYS A 19 -12.52 0.63 -7.01
C LYS A 19 -12.50 1.78 -6.02
N LEU A 20 -11.36 2.50 -5.98
CA LEU A 20 -11.17 3.67 -5.13
C LEU A 20 -10.93 4.90 -6.00
N LYS A 21 -11.45 6.02 -5.56
CA LYS A 21 -11.30 7.31 -6.24
C LYS A 21 -9.92 7.89 -6.00
N VAL A 22 -9.34 8.49 -7.03
CA VAL A 22 -7.97 8.99 -7.04
C VAL A 22 -7.96 10.51 -6.89
N VAL A 23 -6.93 11.05 -6.22
CA VAL A 23 -6.71 12.49 -6.08
C VAL A 23 -6.53 13.17 -7.46
N ASP A 24 -6.73 14.48 -7.51
CA ASP A 24 -6.45 15.28 -8.69
C ASP A 24 -4.94 15.44 -8.95
N GLY A 25 -4.60 16.04 -10.08
CA GLY A 25 -3.24 16.32 -10.47
C GLY A 25 -2.59 15.22 -11.29
N ALA A 26 -1.29 15.33 -11.52
CA ALA A 26 -0.53 14.30 -12.18
C ALA A 26 -0.37 13.10 -11.25
N VAL A 27 -0.86 11.94 -11.68
CA VAL A 27 -0.83 10.71 -10.89
C VAL A 27 -0.32 9.56 -11.74
N HIS A 28 0.68 8.84 -11.24
CA HIS A 28 1.12 7.60 -11.83
C HIS A 28 1.11 6.51 -10.77
N ILE A 29 0.15 5.60 -10.87
CA ILE A 29 0.01 4.44 -10.00
C ILE A 29 0.41 3.22 -10.81
N HIS A 30 1.41 2.48 -10.32
CA HIS A 30 1.82 1.21 -10.93
C HIS A 30 1.04 0.04 -10.31
N VAL A 31 0.88 -1.03 -11.07
CA VAL A 31 0.37 -2.29 -10.50
C VAL A 31 1.29 -2.75 -9.37
N GLY A 32 0.73 -3.08 -8.23
CA GLY A 32 1.47 -3.49 -7.04
C GLY A 32 1.87 -2.36 -6.11
N ALA A 33 1.58 -1.11 -6.48
CA ALA A 33 1.87 0.03 -5.62
C ALA A 33 1.02 0.01 -4.35
N ASN A 34 1.64 0.31 -3.22
CA ASN A 34 0.92 0.66 -2.00
C ASN A 34 0.24 2.01 -2.20
N LEU A 35 -0.98 2.14 -1.74
CA LEU A 35 -1.76 3.35 -1.83
C LEU A 35 -2.16 3.86 -0.45
N ASN A 36 -2.10 5.18 -0.28
CA ASN A 36 -2.64 5.86 0.88
C ASN A 36 -3.87 6.67 0.51
N TYR A 37 -4.77 6.87 1.46
CA TYR A 37 -5.69 8.00 1.42
C TYR A 37 -4.91 9.28 1.67
N GLU A 38 -5.21 10.34 0.93
CA GLU A 38 -4.58 11.64 1.15
C GLU A 38 -4.91 12.14 2.56
N ALA A 39 -3.90 12.58 3.31
CA ALA A 39 -4.06 12.98 4.70
C ALA A 39 -5.03 14.16 4.88
N SER A 40 -5.05 15.09 3.95
CA SER A 40 -5.92 16.27 3.97
C SER A 40 -7.27 16.05 3.28
N ASN A 41 -7.46 14.93 2.60
CA ASN A 41 -8.65 14.67 1.80
C ASN A 41 -8.98 13.17 1.80
N ILE A 42 -9.42 12.68 2.95
CA ILE A 42 -9.72 11.26 3.17
C ILE A 42 -10.85 10.82 2.22
N GLY A 43 -10.62 9.72 1.53
CA GLY A 43 -11.55 9.18 0.54
C GLY A 43 -10.96 9.15 -0.86
N TYR A 44 -9.85 9.83 -1.08
CA TYR A 44 -9.13 9.82 -2.36
C TYR A 44 -7.73 9.24 -2.15
N VAL A 45 -7.32 8.36 -3.07
CA VAL A 45 -6.05 7.63 -2.93
C VAL A 45 -4.96 8.22 -3.81
N MET A 46 -3.73 7.98 -3.40
CA MET A 46 -2.51 8.36 -4.09
C MET A 46 -1.42 7.32 -3.81
N PRO A 47 -0.33 7.29 -4.60
CA PRO A 47 0.81 6.43 -4.25
C PRO A 47 1.28 6.70 -2.82
N ALA A 48 1.52 5.64 -2.07
CA ALA A 48 1.79 5.74 -0.64
C ALA A 48 3.15 6.36 -0.35
N THR A 49 3.18 7.16 0.72
CA THR A 49 4.41 7.68 1.33
C THR A 49 4.27 7.56 2.84
N ASP A 50 5.40 7.54 3.54
CA ASP A 50 5.42 7.51 5.00
C ASP A 50 5.19 8.92 5.57
N VAL A 51 3.92 9.30 5.63
CA VAL A 51 3.48 10.63 6.09
C VAL A 51 2.51 10.48 7.24
N LEU A 52 2.71 11.25 8.30
CA LEU A 52 1.78 11.29 9.43
C LEU A 52 0.36 11.65 8.97
N ASN A 53 -0.61 11.05 9.61
CA ASN A 53 -2.04 11.25 9.36
C ASN A 53 -2.56 10.67 8.03
N ALA A 54 -1.71 10.11 7.19
CA ALA A 54 -2.17 9.32 6.04
C ALA A 54 -2.59 7.92 6.50
N GLU A 55 -3.54 7.32 5.79
CA GLU A 55 -3.99 5.97 6.07
C GLU A 55 -3.74 5.06 4.88
N PHE A 56 -3.20 3.88 5.14
CA PHE A 56 -3.05 2.86 4.10
C PHE A 56 -4.43 2.49 3.53
N ALA A 57 -4.55 2.53 2.20
CA ALA A 57 -5.81 2.23 1.52
C ALA A 57 -5.85 0.83 0.90
N GLY A 58 -4.71 0.35 0.41
CA GLY A 58 -4.63 -0.94 -0.25
C GLY A 58 -3.50 -1.00 -1.26
N ILE A 59 -3.55 -2.02 -2.11
CA ILE A 59 -2.53 -2.29 -3.14
C ILE A 59 -3.18 -2.19 -4.51
N ALA A 60 -2.59 -1.43 -5.42
CA ALA A 60 -3.12 -1.24 -6.76
C ALA A 60 -3.09 -2.54 -7.58
N LEU A 61 -4.21 -2.86 -8.20
CA LEU A 61 -4.35 -4.02 -9.08
C LEU A 61 -4.31 -3.65 -10.57
N GLU A 62 -4.35 -2.36 -10.88
CA GLU A 62 -4.23 -1.86 -12.24
C GLU A 62 -3.34 -0.62 -12.28
N GLU A 63 -2.81 -0.30 -13.45
CA GLU A 63 -2.03 0.91 -13.66
C GLU A 63 -2.95 2.08 -13.98
N LEU A 64 -2.61 3.25 -13.45
CA LEU A 64 -3.21 4.52 -13.83
C LEU A 64 -2.08 5.54 -14.05
N ASN A 65 -2.03 6.11 -15.25
CA ASN A 65 -1.08 7.17 -15.58
C ASN A 65 -1.83 8.31 -16.25
N VAL A 66 -1.98 9.42 -15.53
CA VAL A 66 -2.77 10.56 -15.99
C VAL A 66 -2.00 11.87 -15.77
N ALA A 67 -2.04 12.75 -16.76
CA ALA A 67 -1.42 14.07 -16.68
C ALA A 67 -2.30 15.04 -15.86
N ALA A 68 -1.66 16.05 -15.26
CA ALA A 68 -2.35 17.05 -14.46
C ALA A 68 -3.46 17.78 -15.23
N ALA A 69 -3.22 18.06 -16.51
CA ALA A 69 -4.18 18.77 -17.38
C ALA A 69 -5.48 17.97 -17.60
N ASP A 70 -5.39 16.64 -17.50
CA ASP A 70 -6.52 15.74 -17.73
C ASP A 70 -7.21 15.31 -16.42
N ASN A 71 -6.66 15.70 -15.28
CA ASN A 71 -7.17 15.31 -13.97
C ASN A 71 -7.21 16.52 -13.04
N THR A 72 -8.25 17.33 -13.23
CA THR A 72 -8.38 18.63 -12.56
C THR A 72 -9.29 18.60 -11.32
N SER A 73 -9.87 17.45 -11.02
CA SER A 73 -10.76 17.29 -9.85
C SER A 73 -10.58 15.93 -9.21
N ASP A 74 -10.60 15.89 -7.88
CA ASP A 74 -10.59 14.64 -7.12
C ASP A 74 -11.74 13.73 -7.56
N GLY A 75 -11.45 12.44 -7.70
CA GLY A 75 -12.44 11.43 -8.02
C GLY A 75 -12.83 11.33 -9.48
N THR A 76 -12.20 12.08 -10.39
CA THR A 76 -12.40 11.93 -11.83
C THR A 76 -11.99 10.54 -12.31
N TYR A 77 -10.92 10.01 -11.76
CA TYR A 77 -10.40 8.68 -12.05
C TYR A 77 -10.57 7.75 -10.87
N GLU A 78 -10.66 6.47 -11.16
CA GLU A 78 -10.72 5.40 -10.18
C GLU A 78 -9.64 4.36 -10.50
N VAL A 79 -9.18 3.65 -9.49
CA VAL A 79 -8.21 2.55 -9.63
C VAL A 79 -8.72 1.31 -8.90
N LEU A 80 -8.52 0.15 -9.51
CA LEU A 80 -8.87 -1.13 -8.89
C LEU A 80 -7.83 -1.48 -7.83
N VAL A 81 -8.28 -1.81 -6.64
CA VAL A 81 -7.43 -1.98 -5.45
C VAL A 81 -7.78 -3.26 -4.72
N LEU A 82 -6.75 -3.95 -4.22
CA LEU A 82 -6.88 -4.92 -3.15
C LEU A 82 -6.97 -4.12 -1.85
N PRO A 83 -8.16 -4.02 -1.22
CA PRO A 83 -8.36 -3.06 -0.13
C PRO A 83 -7.64 -3.48 1.15
N ARG A 84 -7.34 -2.49 1.98
CA ARG A 84 -6.83 -2.74 3.34
C ARG A 84 -7.80 -3.64 4.10
N GLY A 85 -7.28 -4.45 5.00
CA GLY A 85 -8.11 -5.33 5.81
C GLY A 85 -8.73 -6.50 5.06
N ALA A 86 -8.26 -6.77 3.83
CA ALA A 86 -8.78 -7.88 3.03
C ALA A 86 -8.53 -9.25 3.65
N GLY A 87 -7.58 -9.35 4.58
CA GLY A 87 -7.23 -10.60 5.25
C GLY A 87 -6.37 -11.53 4.39
N ASP A 88 -6.05 -11.13 3.18
CA ASP A 88 -5.25 -11.92 2.25
C ASP A 88 -3.75 -11.81 2.56
N GLU A 89 -2.99 -12.83 2.18
CA GLU A 89 -1.53 -12.81 2.26
C GLU A 89 -0.97 -12.42 0.90
N VAL A 90 -0.15 -11.37 0.92
CA VAL A 90 0.50 -10.81 -0.27
C VAL A 90 2.01 -10.88 -0.09
N LEU A 91 2.73 -11.28 -1.13
CA LEU A 91 4.18 -11.23 -1.12
C LEU A 91 4.64 -9.78 -1.30
N MET A 92 5.32 -9.24 -0.30
CA MET A 92 5.72 -7.84 -0.26
C MET A 92 7.23 -7.69 -0.07
N ASP A 93 7.75 -6.63 -0.66
CA ASP A 93 9.10 -6.18 -0.40
C ASP A 93 9.13 -5.43 0.94
N VAL A 94 10.15 -5.69 1.74
CA VAL A 94 10.35 -5.06 3.05
C VAL A 94 11.63 -4.24 3.01
N HIS A 95 11.53 -2.97 3.37
CA HIS A 95 12.68 -2.05 3.37
C HIS A 95 13.79 -2.53 4.31
N ASP A 96 13.40 -2.98 5.50
CA ASP A 96 14.35 -3.45 6.51
C ASP A 96 14.87 -4.85 6.18
N ALA A 97 16.07 -5.15 6.63
CA ALA A 97 16.57 -6.51 6.64
C ALA A 97 15.86 -7.31 7.74
N ILE A 98 15.08 -8.30 7.34
CA ILE A 98 14.31 -9.14 8.26
C ILE A 98 14.90 -10.55 8.36
N THR A 99 14.49 -11.27 9.39
CA THR A 99 14.80 -12.68 9.62
C THR A 99 13.51 -13.41 9.97
N ILE A 100 13.60 -14.73 10.15
CA ILE A 100 12.45 -15.53 10.59
C ILE A 100 11.88 -15.05 11.94
N ALA A 101 12.71 -14.40 12.77
CA ALA A 101 12.27 -13.84 14.06
C ALA A 101 11.26 -12.69 13.89
N ASN A 102 11.17 -12.10 12.71
CA ASN A 102 10.21 -11.04 12.43
C ASN A 102 8.82 -11.56 12.04
N GLU A 103 8.62 -12.87 11.96
CA GLU A 103 7.29 -13.44 11.79
C GLU A 103 6.39 -13.03 12.98
N GLY A 104 5.23 -12.48 12.68
CA GLY A 104 4.33 -11.91 13.68
C GLY A 104 4.46 -10.40 13.86
N ASP A 105 5.51 -9.78 13.35
CA ASP A 105 5.71 -8.34 13.47
C ASP A 105 4.79 -7.56 12.52
N PRO A 106 4.26 -6.41 12.95
CA PRO A 106 3.51 -5.53 12.07
C PRO A 106 4.44 -4.82 11.08
N VAL A 107 3.91 -4.54 9.89
CA VAL A 107 4.58 -3.72 8.88
C VAL A 107 3.69 -2.55 8.47
N TYR A 108 4.34 -1.47 8.09
CA TYR A 108 3.72 -0.19 7.80
C TYR A 108 4.18 0.30 6.43
N VAL A 109 3.45 1.23 5.84
CA VAL A 109 3.87 1.90 4.61
C VAL A 109 5.25 2.52 4.80
N TYR A 110 6.20 2.14 3.95
CA TYR A 110 7.48 2.84 3.81
C TYR A 110 7.41 3.79 2.62
N ASP A 111 7.06 3.26 1.45
CA ASP A 111 6.69 4.05 0.27
C ASP A 111 5.71 3.22 -0.61
N ASP A 112 5.54 3.59 -1.86
CA ASP A 112 4.64 2.88 -2.76
C ASP A 112 5.18 1.54 -3.26
N ASP A 113 6.45 1.25 -3.01
CA ASP A 113 7.12 0.01 -3.43
C ASP A 113 7.21 -1.02 -2.30
N ASP A 114 7.52 -0.60 -1.08
CA ASP A 114 7.79 -1.50 0.03
C ASP A 114 7.12 -1.07 1.34
N VAL A 115 7.16 -2.00 2.30
CA VAL A 115 6.73 -1.77 3.68
C VAL A 115 7.95 -1.77 4.60
N GLY A 116 7.80 -1.25 5.80
CA GLY A 116 8.87 -1.18 6.80
C GLY A 116 8.41 -1.62 8.17
N LEU A 117 9.38 -2.01 9.00
CA LEU A 117 9.16 -2.26 10.43
C LEU A 117 8.93 -0.94 11.17
N SER A 118 8.36 -1.01 12.35
CA SER A 118 8.00 0.19 13.14
C SER A 118 9.18 1.14 13.38
N ALA A 119 10.40 0.62 13.49
CA ALA A 119 11.59 1.44 13.73
C ALA A 119 12.01 2.30 12.51
N SER A 120 11.56 1.94 11.32
CA SER A 120 11.99 2.58 10.06
C SER A 120 10.97 3.54 9.48
N VAL A 121 9.76 3.58 10.04
CA VAL A 121 8.67 4.42 9.53
C VAL A 121 8.25 5.45 10.56
N THR A 122 7.65 6.54 10.08
CA THR A 122 7.13 7.61 10.91
C THR A 122 5.67 7.35 11.32
N ASN A 123 4.87 6.88 10.39
CA ASN A 123 3.43 6.67 10.59
C ASN A 123 3.13 5.22 10.99
N THR A 124 3.22 4.94 12.29
CA THR A 124 2.92 3.60 12.86
C THR A 124 1.46 3.45 13.29
N THR A 125 0.59 4.37 12.91
CA THR A 125 -0.85 4.32 13.21
C THR A 125 -1.64 4.08 11.93
N GLY A 126 -1.87 5.10 11.14
CA GLY A 126 -2.63 4.99 9.89
C GLY A 126 -1.90 4.21 8.80
N GLY A 127 -0.58 4.14 8.87
CA GLY A 127 0.25 3.42 7.90
C GLY A 127 0.28 1.91 8.06
N LEU A 128 -0.42 1.32 9.01
CA LEU A 128 -0.45 -0.13 9.21
C LEU A 128 -0.96 -0.85 7.96
N VAL A 129 -0.12 -1.73 7.42
CA VAL A 129 -0.45 -2.55 6.24
C VAL A 129 -0.89 -3.95 6.67
N GLY A 130 -0.09 -4.60 7.49
CA GLY A 130 -0.38 -5.97 7.88
C GLY A 130 0.66 -6.54 8.84
N ILE A 131 0.66 -7.87 8.91
CA ILE A 131 1.54 -8.64 9.79
C ILE A 131 2.33 -9.63 8.96
N ILE A 132 3.63 -9.74 9.20
CA ILE A 132 4.48 -10.74 8.56
C ILE A 132 4.01 -12.13 9.00
N ARG A 133 3.60 -12.95 8.04
CA ARG A 133 3.17 -14.34 8.30
C ARG A 133 4.23 -15.35 7.95
N GLN A 134 5.06 -15.05 6.96
CA GLN A 134 6.10 -15.97 6.54
C GLN A 134 7.30 -15.21 6.00
N PHE A 135 8.45 -15.41 6.59
CA PHE A 135 9.74 -14.95 6.09
C PHE A 135 10.06 -15.66 4.76
N VAL A 136 10.55 -14.92 3.78
CA VAL A 136 11.00 -15.47 2.50
C VAL A 136 12.49 -15.22 2.29
N SER A 137 12.92 -13.97 2.45
CA SER A 137 14.32 -13.56 2.34
C SER A 137 14.55 -12.29 3.14
N ALA A 138 15.78 -11.78 3.16
CA ALA A 138 16.15 -10.63 3.97
C ALA A 138 15.25 -9.39 3.74
N ASN A 139 14.69 -9.23 2.54
CA ASN A 139 13.86 -8.08 2.21
C ASN A 139 12.52 -8.47 1.58
N LYS A 140 12.01 -9.66 1.91
CA LYS A 140 10.77 -10.16 1.32
C LYS A 140 10.03 -11.07 2.28
N ALA A 141 8.70 -10.88 2.37
CA ALA A 141 7.85 -11.66 3.25
C ALA A 141 6.42 -11.78 2.71
N TRP A 142 5.74 -12.85 3.10
CA TRP A 142 4.29 -12.91 3.00
C TRP A 142 3.68 -12.10 4.13
N VAL A 143 2.86 -11.12 3.78
CA VAL A 143 2.22 -10.19 4.71
C VAL A 143 0.71 -10.39 4.63
N GLN A 144 0.08 -10.63 5.77
CA GLN A 144 -1.38 -10.67 5.86
C GLN A 144 -1.90 -9.25 6.06
N LEU A 145 -2.74 -8.79 5.13
CA LEU A 145 -3.40 -7.49 5.25
C LEU A 145 -4.40 -7.53 6.41
N VAL A 146 -4.26 -6.62 7.35
CA VAL A 146 -5.10 -6.58 8.56
C VAL A 146 -5.98 -5.34 8.59
N GLN A 147 -7.08 -5.45 9.32
CA GLN A 147 -8.01 -4.34 9.53
C GLN A 147 -7.32 -3.24 10.34
N HIS A 148 -7.51 -1.99 9.91
CA HIS A 148 -7.00 -0.85 10.67
C HIS A 148 -7.74 -0.75 12.01
N PRO A 149 -7.02 -0.68 13.15
CA PRO A 149 -7.65 -0.79 14.46
C PRO A 149 -8.53 0.39 14.85
N THR A 150 -8.41 1.53 14.20
CA THR A 150 -9.16 2.76 14.54
C THR A 150 -10.36 3.02 13.65
N LEU A 151 -10.72 2.08 12.82
CA LEU A 151 -11.87 2.22 11.93
C LEU A 151 -13.17 1.79 12.57
#